data_0a714df9bd7c22c8c8a06cc42143551f
#
_entry.id   0a714df9bd7c22c8c8a06cc42143551f
#
_cell.length_a   1.000
_cell.length_b   1.000
_cell.length_c   1.000
_cell.angle_alpha   90.00
_cell.angle_beta   90.00
_cell.angle_gamma   90.00
#
_symmetry.space_group_name_H-M   'P 1'
#
loop_
_entity.id
_entity.type
_entity.pdbx_description
1 polymer ?
#
loop_
_entity_poly.entity_id
_entity_poly.type
_entity_poly.pdbx_seq_one_letter_code
_entity_poly.pdbx_strand_id
1 'polypeptide(L)'
;CVITANSHSVGDRLKIIHQEVNRLIKKYRPNLISVESLYFFKNLKTAMPVSQAKGVVLLSAAQKKIPVMEFTPLQVKMTVVGYGRAEKKQVQKMTKELLDLSSFDLGEKGRRKDDAADALGIALCGFLKTFAAY
;
A
#
# COMPACT_ATOMS: atom_id res chain seq x y z
N CYS A 1 -3.85 9.60 -0.41
CA CYS A 1 -2.42 9.50 -0.84
C CYS A 1 -1.57 10.57 -0.16
N VAL A 2 -0.34 10.25 0.21
CA VAL A 2 0.65 11.23 0.64
C VAL A 2 1.34 11.81 -0.59
N ILE A 3 1.38 13.15 -0.70
CA ILE A 3 1.95 13.85 -1.85
C ILE A 3 3.16 14.65 -1.39
N THR A 4 4.26 14.52 -2.12
CA THR A 4 5.48 15.32 -1.91
C THR A 4 5.87 16.02 -3.20
N ALA A 5 6.25 17.30 -3.12
CA ALA A 5 6.69 18.06 -4.28
C ALA A 5 8.07 17.60 -4.77
N ASN A 6 8.27 17.59 -6.09
CA ASN A 6 9.57 17.24 -6.68
C ASN A 6 10.66 18.28 -6.38
N SER A 7 10.27 19.51 -6.00
CA SER A 7 11.19 20.58 -5.58
C SER A 7 11.78 20.36 -4.19
N HIS A 8 11.20 19.48 -3.38
CA HIS A 8 11.73 19.17 -2.06
C HIS A 8 12.97 18.28 -2.14
N SER A 9 13.88 18.44 -1.19
CA SER A 9 15.00 17.52 -1.00
C SER A 9 14.48 16.10 -0.68
N VAL A 10 15.30 15.07 -0.91
CA VAL A 10 14.95 13.69 -0.55
C VAL A 10 14.61 13.60 0.94
N GLY A 11 15.42 14.24 1.80
CA GLY A 11 15.19 14.24 3.25
C GLY A 11 13.86 14.87 3.64
N ASP A 12 13.49 16.01 3.04
CA ASP A 12 12.20 16.67 3.31
C ASP A 12 11.02 15.82 2.86
N ARG A 13 11.13 15.15 1.73
CA ARG A 13 10.11 14.23 1.25
C ARG A 13 9.91 13.05 2.19
N LEU A 14 11.00 12.45 2.67
CA LEU A 14 10.95 11.36 3.65
C LEU A 14 10.37 11.82 4.99
N LYS A 15 10.72 13.04 5.44
CA LYS A 15 10.14 13.67 6.62
C LYS A 15 8.62 13.83 6.51
N ILE A 16 8.13 14.32 5.37
CA ILE A 16 6.69 14.45 5.11
C ILE A 16 6.01 13.08 5.18
N ILE A 17 6.58 12.05 4.54
CA ILE A 17 6.04 10.69 4.57
C ILE A 17 5.99 10.17 6.00
N HIS A 18 7.07 10.34 6.77
CA HIS A 18 7.12 9.92 8.17
C HIS A 18 6.04 10.59 9.03
N GLN A 19 5.87 11.90 8.89
CA GLN A 19 4.85 12.66 9.63
C GLN A 19 3.45 12.17 9.29
N GLU A 20 3.13 11.98 8.02
CA GLU A 20 1.82 11.51 7.57
C GLU A 20 1.53 10.07 8.00
N VAL A 21 2.50 9.17 7.89
CA VAL A 21 2.35 7.78 8.36
C VAL A 21 2.09 7.76 9.87
N ASN A 22 2.86 8.51 10.65
CA ASN A 22 2.64 8.58 12.11
C ASN A 22 1.28 9.21 12.46
N ARG A 23 0.83 10.22 11.70
CA ARG A 23 -0.50 10.82 11.86
C ARG A 23 -1.62 9.79 11.62
N LEU A 24 -1.48 8.99 10.55
CA LEU A 24 -2.43 7.93 10.22
C LEU A 24 -2.42 6.82 11.28
N ILE A 25 -1.25 6.37 11.73
CA ILE A 25 -1.12 5.38 12.79
C ILE A 25 -1.80 5.88 14.09
N LYS A 26 -1.55 7.13 14.47
CA LYS A 26 -2.17 7.72 15.67
C LYS A 26 -3.70 7.81 15.54
N LYS A 27 -4.19 8.18 14.35
CA LYS A 27 -5.62 8.36 14.08
C LYS A 27 -6.37 7.03 14.05
N TYR A 28 -5.84 6.03 13.34
CA TYR A 28 -6.57 4.79 13.06
C TYR A 28 -6.15 3.62 13.95
N ARG A 29 -5.00 3.73 14.65
CA ARG A 29 -4.46 2.69 15.55
C ARG A 29 -4.50 1.29 14.94
N PRO A 30 -3.90 1.08 13.76
CA PRO A 30 -3.96 -0.21 13.09
C PRO A 30 -3.21 -1.30 13.88
N ASN A 31 -3.70 -2.52 13.81
CA ASN A 31 -3.07 -3.69 14.41
C ASN A 31 -2.06 -4.34 13.46
N LEU A 32 -2.12 -4.00 12.17
CA LEU A 32 -1.28 -4.52 11.11
C LEU A 32 -1.07 -3.45 10.04
N ILE A 33 0.12 -3.38 9.47
CA ILE A 33 0.40 -2.60 8.28
C ILE A 33 0.78 -3.57 7.15
N SER A 34 0.09 -3.47 6.02
CA SER A 34 0.40 -4.24 4.81
C SER A 34 1.12 -3.33 3.82
N VAL A 35 2.23 -3.82 3.26
CA VAL A 35 3.02 -3.07 2.29
C VAL A 35 3.30 -3.91 1.05
N GLU A 36 3.53 -3.27 -0.10
CA GLU A 36 3.96 -3.95 -1.30
C GLU A 36 5.43 -4.38 -1.19
N SER A 37 5.68 -5.63 -1.55
CA SER A 37 7.05 -6.13 -1.73
C SER A 37 7.58 -5.68 -3.07
N LEU A 38 8.63 -4.85 -3.05
CA LEU A 38 9.21 -4.26 -4.25
C LEU A 38 10.21 -5.21 -4.88
N TYR A 39 9.98 -5.57 -6.15
CA TYR A 39 10.94 -6.26 -6.99
C TYR A 39 11.62 -5.28 -7.95
N PHE A 40 12.91 -5.04 -7.77
CA PHE A 40 13.67 -4.00 -8.46
C PHE A 40 14.16 -4.37 -9.88
N PHE A 41 13.61 -5.37 -10.54
CA PHE A 41 14.18 -5.89 -11.78
C PHE A 41 14.04 -4.97 -13.01
N LYS A 42 13.23 -3.90 -12.99
CA LYS A 42 12.94 -3.15 -14.22
C LYS A 42 13.30 -1.66 -14.23
N ASN A 43 13.52 -1.00 -13.10
CA ASN A 43 13.83 0.44 -13.12
C ASN A 43 14.54 0.92 -11.84
N LEU A 44 15.88 0.90 -11.88
CA LEU A 44 16.73 1.32 -10.76
C LEU A 44 16.54 2.79 -10.37
N LYS A 45 16.19 3.69 -11.31
CA LYS A 45 16.00 5.12 -11.03
C LYS A 45 14.81 5.38 -10.09
N THR A 46 13.74 4.61 -10.21
CA THR A 46 12.56 4.73 -9.32
C THR A 46 12.64 3.84 -8.10
N ALA A 47 13.46 2.79 -8.15
CA ALA A 47 13.63 1.82 -7.09
C ALA A 47 14.15 2.45 -5.78
N MET A 48 15.19 3.29 -5.88
CA MET A 48 15.80 3.92 -4.70
C MET A 48 14.84 4.82 -3.92
N PRO A 49 14.16 5.81 -4.52
CA PRO A 49 13.20 6.64 -3.80
C PRO A 49 12.05 5.85 -3.17
N VAL A 50 11.55 4.82 -3.85
CA VAL A 50 10.46 3.99 -3.33
C VAL A 50 10.95 3.14 -2.17
N SER A 51 12.16 2.57 -2.25
CA SER A 51 12.77 1.81 -1.16
C SER A 51 13.01 2.67 0.09
N GLN A 52 13.49 3.91 -0.09
CA GLN A 52 13.68 4.86 0.99
C GLN A 52 12.33 5.19 1.68
N ALA A 53 11.28 5.47 0.90
CA ALA A 53 9.94 5.71 1.43
C ALA A 53 9.39 4.50 2.18
N LYS A 54 9.59 3.29 1.66
CA LYS A 54 9.23 2.04 2.35
C LYS A 54 9.97 1.90 3.67
N GLY A 55 11.27 2.18 3.71
CA GLY A 55 12.07 2.16 4.94
C GLY A 55 11.49 3.08 6.03
N VAL A 56 10.98 4.25 5.66
CA VAL A 56 10.31 5.18 6.58
C VAL A 56 9.00 4.57 7.12
N VAL A 57 8.21 3.91 6.29
CA VAL A 57 6.99 3.21 6.75
C VAL A 57 7.33 2.10 7.74
N LEU A 58 8.32 1.26 7.41
CA LEU A 58 8.78 0.17 8.28
C LEU A 58 9.30 0.69 9.63
N LEU A 59 10.07 1.78 9.62
CA LEU A 59 10.55 2.42 10.83
C LEU A 59 9.40 2.94 11.70
N SER A 60 8.43 3.62 11.08
CA SER A 60 7.26 4.15 11.78
C SER A 60 6.44 3.03 12.43
N ALA A 61 6.26 1.90 11.75
CA ALA A 61 5.59 0.72 12.28
C ALA A 61 6.35 0.11 13.47
N ALA A 62 7.66 -0.07 13.31
CA ALA A 62 8.54 -0.64 14.36
C ALA A 62 8.54 0.21 15.63
N GLN A 63 8.63 1.54 15.51
CA GLN A 63 8.56 2.47 16.65
C GLN A 63 7.24 2.35 17.43
N LYS A 64 6.17 1.92 16.79
CA LYS A 64 4.84 1.71 17.41
C LYS A 64 4.55 0.24 17.71
N LYS A 65 5.52 -0.66 17.50
CA LYS A 65 5.38 -2.11 17.68
C LYS A 65 4.22 -2.71 16.87
N ILE A 66 3.94 -2.15 15.69
CA ILE A 66 2.91 -2.64 14.79
C ILE A 66 3.55 -3.64 13.82
N PRO A 67 3.04 -4.88 13.72
CA PRO A 67 3.55 -5.85 12.77
C PRO A 67 3.33 -5.37 11.33
N VAL A 68 4.26 -5.74 10.44
CA VAL A 68 4.19 -5.44 9.01
C VAL A 68 4.17 -6.74 8.23
N MET A 69 3.25 -6.84 7.28
CA MET A 69 3.21 -7.91 6.29
C MET A 69 3.53 -7.35 4.90
N GLU A 70 4.37 -8.06 4.16
CA GLU A 70 4.75 -7.71 2.79
C GLU A 70 4.07 -8.64 1.79
N PHE A 71 3.53 -8.07 0.71
CA PHE A 71 2.85 -8.82 -0.35
C PHE A 71 3.42 -8.47 -1.71
N THR A 72 3.73 -9.49 -2.49
CA THR A 72 4.09 -9.34 -3.90
C THR A 72 2.83 -9.07 -4.74
N PRO A 73 2.96 -8.43 -5.92
CA PRO A 73 1.85 -8.28 -6.85
C PRO A 73 1.16 -9.61 -7.20
N LEU A 74 1.92 -10.69 -7.30
CA LEU A 74 1.37 -12.03 -7.54
C LEU A 74 0.52 -12.51 -6.37
N GLN A 75 0.98 -12.32 -5.13
CA GLN A 75 0.22 -12.69 -3.94
C GLN A 75 -1.08 -11.89 -3.83
N VAL A 76 -1.05 -10.59 -4.17
CA VAL A 76 -2.26 -9.76 -4.20
C VAL A 76 -3.27 -10.32 -5.21
N LYS A 77 -2.84 -10.63 -6.44
CA LYS A 77 -3.71 -11.22 -7.46
C LYS A 77 -4.31 -12.55 -7.01
N MET A 78 -3.49 -13.44 -6.47
CA MET A 78 -3.92 -14.75 -5.98
C MET A 78 -4.93 -14.62 -4.82
N THR A 79 -4.67 -13.70 -3.90
CA THR A 79 -5.54 -13.53 -2.72
C THR A 79 -6.87 -12.87 -3.08
N VAL A 80 -6.85 -11.84 -3.93
CA VAL A 80 -8.05 -11.02 -4.25
C VAL A 80 -8.91 -11.67 -5.33
N VAL A 81 -8.29 -12.24 -6.37
CA VAL A 81 -9.00 -12.77 -7.55
C VAL A 81 -8.93 -14.31 -7.64
N GLY A 82 -7.98 -14.94 -6.93
CA GLY A 82 -7.72 -16.37 -7.05
C GLY A 82 -6.90 -16.76 -8.29
N TYR A 83 -6.42 -15.78 -9.08
CA TYR A 83 -5.73 -16.03 -10.33
C TYR A 83 -4.53 -15.10 -10.55
N GLY A 84 -3.31 -15.68 -10.61
CA GLY A 84 -2.06 -14.91 -10.64
C GLY A 84 -1.82 -14.09 -11.91
N ARG A 85 -2.48 -14.42 -13.04
CA ARG A 85 -2.41 -13.66 -14.30
C ARG A 85 -3.54 -12.63 -14.43
N ALA A 86 -4.31 -12.38 -13.37
CA ALA A 86 -5.36 -11.39 -13.37
C ALA A 86 -4.81 -10.01 -13.81
N GLU A 87 -5.61 -9.29 -14.60
CA GLU A 87 -5.30 -7.93 -14.99
C GLU A 87 -5.53 -6.97 -13.81
N LYS A 88 -4.85 -5.82 -13.83
CA LYS A 88 -5.00 -4.78 -12.81
C LYS A 88 -6.48 -4.39 -12.60
N LYS A 89 -7.24 -4.22 -13.69
CA LYS A 89 -8.67 -3.86 -13.64
C LYS A 89 -9.52 -4.92 -12.92
N GLN A 90 -9.20 -6.20 -13.08
CA GLN A 90 -9.91 -7.29 -12.41
C GLN A 90 -9.64 -7.26 -10.90
N VAL A 91 -8.38 -7.04 -10.49
CA VAL A 91 -8.02 -6.89 -9.08
C VAL A 91 -8.74 -5.70 -8.46
N GLN A 92 -8.74 -4.55 -9.13
CA GLN A 92 -9.42 -3.33 -8.65
C GLN A 92 -10.94 -3.53 -8.52
N LYS A 93 -11.56 -4.20 -9.50
CA LYS A 93 -12.99 -4.51 -9.46
C LYS A 93 -13.32 -5.41 -8.28
N MET A 94 -12.62 -6.53 -8.15
CA MET A 94 -12.83 -7.50 -7.06
C MET A 94 -12.56 -6.87 -5.68
N THR A 95 -11.52 -6.05 -5.54
CA THR A 95 -11.24 -5.32 -4.30
C THR A 95 -12.41 -4.43 -3.88
N LYS A 96 -13.03 -3.73 -4.84
CA LYS A 96 -14.20 -2.89 -4.56
C LYS A 96 -15.42 -3.71 -4.15
N GLU A 97 -15.64 -4.83 -4.81
CA GLU A 97 -16.77 -5.73 -4.50
C GLU A 97 -16.60 -6.35 -3.10
N LEU A 98 -15.41 -6.85 -2.78
CA LEU A 98 -15.12 -7.46 -1.47
C LEU A 98 -15.19 -6.46 -0.31
N LEU A 99 -14.93 -5.19 -0.54
CA LEU A 99 -15.00 -4.13 0.47
C LEU A 99 -16.31 -3.33 0.44
N ASP A 100 -17.27 -3.74 -0.39
CA ASP A 100 -18.56 -3.04 -0.62
C ASP A 100 -18.38 -1.55 -0.93
N LEU A 101 -17.40 -1.24 -1.77
CA LEU A 101 -17.06 0.12 -2.19
C LEU A 101 -17.72 0.50 -3.54
N SER A 102 -18.79 -0.16 -3.92
CA SER A 102 -19.48 0.08 -5.21
C SER A 102 -20.00 1.52 -5.35
N SER A 103 -20.43 2.11 -4.24
CA SER A 103 -20.89 3.50 -4.16
C SER A 103 -19.80 4.51 -3.78
N PHE A 104 -18.57 4.04 -3.48
CA PHE A 104 -17.51 4.90 -2.98
C PHE A 104 -16.64 5.40 -4.13
N ASP A 105 -16.61 6.73 -4.34
CA ASP A 105 -15.66 7.33 -5.25
C ASP A 105 -14.29 7.45 -4.58
N LEU A 106 -13.29 6.72 -5.10
CA LEU A 106 -11.90 6.76 -4.62
C LEU A 106 -11.20 8.09 -4.95
N GLY A 107 -11.95 9.10 -5.42
CA GLY A 107 -11.44 10.41 -5.75
C GLY A 107 -11.08 10.58 -7.24
N GLU A 108 -10.31 11.61 -7.55
CA GLU A 108 -9.99 12.06 -8.90
C GLU A 108 -9.51 10.94 -9.85
N LYS A 109 -9.88 11.07 -11.13
CA LYS A 109 -9.41 10.21 -12.22
C LYS A 109 -7.88 10.26 -12.33
N GLY A 110 -7.24 9.12 -12.59
CA GLY A 110 -5.83 9.04 -12.90
C GLY A 110 -4.99 8.21 -11.92
N ARG A 111 -3.68 8.39 -11.94
CA ARG A 111 -2.69 7.59 -11.18
C ARG A 111 -3.01 7.46 -9.69
N ARG A 112 -3.49 8.53 -9.04
CA ARG A 112 -3.84 8.52 -7.61
C ARG A 112 -4.96 7.55 -7.25
N LYS A 113 -5.94 7.41 -8.14
CA LYS A 113 -7.02 6.44 -7.97
C LYS A 113 -6.52 5.00 -8.06
N ASP A 114 -5.59 4.78 -8.99
CA ASP A 114 -4.94 3.48 -9.15
C ASP A 114 -4.09 3.12 -7.94
N ASP A 115 -3.27 4.04 -7.45
CA ASP A 115 -2.42 3.83 -6.26
C ASP A 115 -3.26 3.55 -5.01
N ALA A 116 -4.41 4.23 -4.84
CA ALA A 116 -5.33 3.99 -3.74
C ALA A 116 -6.00 2.61 -3.84
N ALA A 117 -6.42 2.20 -5.05
CA ALA A 117 -7.00 0.89 -5.27
C ALA A 117 -5.98 -0.25 -5.05
N ASP A 118 -4.73 -0.06 -5.46
CA ASP A 118 -3.65 -0.99 -5.21
C ASP A 118 -3.39 -1.13 -3.69
N ALA A 119 -3.36 -0.02 -2.95
CA ALA A 119 -3.20 -0.02 -1.49
C ALA A 119 -4.35 -0.77 -0.78
N LEU A 120 -5.59 -0.62 -1.24
CA LEU A 120 -6.73 -1.37 -0.72
C LEU A 120 -6.60 -2.87 -0.97
N GLY A 121 -6.15 -3.28 -2.15
CA GLY A 121 -5.90 -4.69 -2.47
C GLY A 121 -4.83 -5.31 -1.55
N ILE A 122 -3.77 -4.56 -1.26
CA ILE A 122 -2.70 -4.99 -0.35
C ILE A 122 -3.21 -5.07 1.10
N ALA A 123 -4.00 -4.11 1.54
CA ALA A 123 -4.62 -4.12 2.87
C ALA A 123 -5.57 -5.32 3.05
N LEU A 124 -6.36 -5.62 2.01
CA LEU A 124 -7.24 -6.79 1.98
C LEU A 124 -6.47 -8.10 2.11
N CYS A 125 -5.29 -8.22 1.48
CA CYS A 125 -4.42 -9.38 1.65
C CYS A 125 -3.98 -9.58 3.10
N GLY A 126 -3.59 -8.51 3.77
CA GLY A 126 -3.22 -8.57 5.19
C GLY A 126 -4.38 -9.01 6.07
N PHE A 127 -5.56 -8.45 5.83
CA PHE A 127 -6.79 -8.81 6.53
C PHE A 127 -7.12 -10.29 6.34
N LEU A 128 -7.25 -10.75 5.11
CA LEU A 128 -7.62 -12.13 4.79
C LEU A 128 -6.59 -13.14 5.34
N LYS A 129 -5.29 -12.85 5.26
CA LYS A 129 -4.27 -13.73 5.82
C LYS A 129 -4.29 -13.80 7.34
N THR A 130 -4.66 -12.71 8.01
CA THR A 130 -4.78 -12.71 9.47
C THR A 130 -5.98 -13.54 9.92
N PHE A 131 -7.10 -13.50 9.19
CA PHE A 131 -8.30 -14.26 9.53
C PHE A 131 -8.35 -15.68 8.95
N ALA A 132 -7.61 -15.98 7.89
CA ALA A 132 -7.51 -17.34 7.35
C ALA A 132 -6.55 -18.26 8.15
N ALA A 133 -5.87 -17.72 9.15
CA ALA A 133 -5.01 -18.47 10.06
C ALA A 133 -5.75 -19.03 11.29
N TYR A 134 -7.08 -18.89 11.33
CA TYR A 134 -8.00 -19.49 12.28
C TYR A 134 -8.99 -20.39 11.55
#